data_8f5b00c02d95f9eab3bd3fd853172273
#
_entry.id   8f5b00c02d95f9eab3bd3fd853172273
#
_cell.length_a   1.000
_cell.length_b   1.000
_cell.length_c   1.000
_cell.angle_alpha   90.00
_cell.angle_beta   90.00
_cell.angle_gamma   90.00
#
_symmetry.space_group_name_H-M   'P 1'
#
loop_
_entity.id
_entity.type
_entity.pdbx_description
1 polymer ?
#
loop_
_entity_poly.entity_id
_entity_poly.type
_entity_poly.pdbx_seq_one_letter_code
_entity_poly.pdbx_strand_id
1 'polypeptide(L)'
;KGQPVLVGTISIEKSELLSQMLKREGIPHNVLNAKHHEKEAEIVAQAGHLGAVTIATNMAGRGTDIMLGGNAEYMAKNELRKQGLSDELIAESNSFAETEDPEILAARAAYTEAYKRFKVETDKQAELVRQAGGLFIIGTERHESRRIDNQLRGRSGRQGDPGETRFYLSMQDDIMRLFGSERIMNMMETLGIDEDTPIDAKILSGAIENAQKSVESRNYQSRKSVLEYDDVMNVQRKIIYEQRRQVLDGEDLQKNIQSMMRFYVDT
;
A
#
# COMPACT_ATOMS: atom_id res chain seq x y z
N LYS A 1 -7.18 -21.15 -14.75
CA LYS A 1 -8.12 -20.20 -15.37
C LYS A 1 -7.40 -19.01 -16.03
N GLY A 2 -6.12 -18.77 -15.70
CA GLY A 2 -5.38 -17.61 -16.19
C GLY A 2 -5.69 -16.29 -15.47
N GLN A 3 -6.46 -16.32 -14.40
CA GLN A 3 -6.78 -15.13 -13.61
C GLN A 3 -5.53 -14.59 -12.91
N PRO A 4 -5.18 -13.29 -13.03
CA PRO A 4 -4.08 -12.71 -12.28
C PRO A 4 -4.39 -12.67 -10.78
N VAL A 5 -3.39 -12.92 -9.94
CA VAL A 5 -3.52 -12.99 -8.49
C VAL A 5 -2.56 -12.01 -7.83
N LEU A 6 -3.10 -11.16 -6.96
CA LEU A 6 -2.32 -10.30 -6.07
C LEU A 6 -2.49 -10.78 -4.63
N VAL A 7 -1.40 -11.22 -4.01
CA VAL A 7 -1.38 -11.65 -2.62
C VAL A 7 -0.87 -10.53 -1.74
N GLY A 8 -1.72 -10.04 -0.84
CA GLY A 8 -1.37 -9.04 0.15
C GLY A 8 -0.91 -9.67 1.45
N THR A 9 0.30 -9.32 1.91
CA THR A 9 0.86 -9.74 3.19
C THR A 9 1.04 -8.54 4.12
N ILE A 10 1.05 -8.75 5.42
CA ILE A 10 1.22 -7.67 6.40
C ILE A 10 2.68 -7.33 6.68
N SER A 11 3.61 -8.27 6.44
CA SER A 11 5.04 -8.07 6.69
C SER A 11 5.91 -8.56 5.54
N ILE A 12 7.16 -8.09 5.53
CA ILE A 12 8.17 -8.49 4.54
C ILE A 12 8.53 -9.96 4.75
N GLU A 13 8.69 -10.40 6.00
CA GLU A 13 9.03 -11.77 6.35
C GLU A 13 8.01 -12.77 5.81
N LYS A 14 6.71 -12.46 5.97
CA LYS A 14 5.62 -13.29 5.44
C LYS A 14 5.61 -13.30 3.91
N SER A 15 5.94 -12.18 3.28
CA SER A 15 6.06 -12.13 1.81
C SER A 15 7.21 -12.99 1.29
N GLU A 16 8.34 -12.99 1.99
CA GLU A 16 9.51 -13.81 1.65
C GLU A 16 9.25 -15.30 1.90
N LEU A 17 8.61 -15.65 3.01
CA LEU A 17 8.21 -17.03 3.31
C LEU A 17 7.27 -17.59 2.24
N LEU A 18 6.23 -16.83 1.89
CA LEU A 18 5.29 -17.23 0.84
C LEU A 18 6.00 -17.36 -0.52
N SER A 19 6.91 -16.44 -0.85
CA SER A 19 7.72 -16.56 -2.05
C SER A 19 8.55 -17.83 -2.10
N GLN A 20 9.16 -18.23 -0.96
CA GLN A 20 9.91 -19.49 -0.90
C GLN A 20 9.00 -20.71 -1.09
N MET A 21 7.79 -20.68 -0.53
CA MET A 21 6.81 -21.75 -0.71
C MET A 21 6.38 -21.87 -2.18
N LEU A 22 6.02 -20.75 -2.82
CA LEU A 22 5.63 -20.74 -4.23
C LEU A 22 6.76 -21.19 -5.16
N LYS A 23 8.02 -20.85 -4.84
CA LYS A 23 9.19 -21.36 -5.58
C LYS A 23 9.33 -22.87 -5.48
N ARG A 24 9.10 -23.45 -4.30
CA ARG A 24 9.14 -24.90 -4.11
C ARG A 24 8.07 -25.61 -4.92
N GLU A 25 6.89 -24.99 -5.04
CA GLU A 25 5.78 -25.49 -5.86
C GLU A 25 5.93 -25.19 -7.37
N GLY A 26 7.03 -24.53 -7.78
CA GLY A 26 7.29 -24.17 -9.17
C GLY A 26 6.34 -23.11 -9.74
N ILE A 27 5.71 -22.29 -8.91
CA ILE A 27 4.79 -21.23 -9.33
C ILE A 27 5.58 -19.96 -9.61
N PRO A 28 5.63 -19.47 -10.88
CA PRO A 28 6.26 -18.21 -11.21
C PRO A 28 5.53 -17.06 -10.53
N HIS A 29 6.27 -16.17 -9.87
CA HIS A 29 5.67 -15.03 -9.19
C HIS A 29 6.67 -13.88 -9.05
N ASN A 30 6.15 -12.67 -8.86
CA ASN A 30 6.90 -11.47 -8.54
C ASN A 30 6.67 -11.08 -7.07
N VAL A 31 7.70 -10.52 -6.43
CA VAL A 31 7.61 -10.02 -5.05
C VAL A 31 7.83 -8.52 -5.04
N LEU A 32 6.84 -7.81 -4.51
CA LEU A 32 6.84 -6.36 -4.36
C LEU A 32 6.90 -6.02 -2.86
N ASN A 33 8.07 -5.60 -2.41
CA ASN A 33 8.30 -5.18 -1.03
C ASN A 33 9.23 -3.96 -0.99
N ALA A 34 9.37 -3.34 0.19
CA ALA A 34 10.17 -2.14 0.37
C ALA A 34 11.68 -2.29 0.01
N LYS A 35 12.17 -3.52 -0.18
CA LYS A 35 13.56 -3.77 -0.59
C LYS A 35 13.81 -3.55 -2.09
N HIS A 36 12.75 -3.48 -2.91
CA HIS A 36 12.84 -3.47 -4.37
C HIS A 36 12.09 -2.30 -5.00
N HIS A 37 12.22 -1.10 -4.44
CA HIS A 37 11.54 0.11 -4.93
C HIS A 37 11.79 0.41 -6.42
N GLU A 38 13.00 0.17 -6.90
CA GLU A 38 13.37 0.46 -8.30
C GLU A 38 12.55 -0.35 -9.31
N LYS A 39 12.11 -1.56 -8.93
CA LYS A 39 11.31 -2.46 -9.77
C LYS A 39 9.81 -2.38 -9.51
N GLU A 40 9.38 -1.51 -8.59
CA GLU A 40 7.98 -1.42 -8.18
C GLU A 40 7.07 -1.12 -9.36
N ALA A 41 7.39 -0.10 -10.16
CA ALA A 41 6.60 0.30 -11.32
C ALA A 41 6.50 -0.82 -12.37
N GLU A 42 7.60 -1.56 -12.58
CA GLU A 42 7.63 -2.70 -13.48
C GLU A 42 6.74 -3.84 -13.01
N ILE A 43 6.88 -4.23 -11.75
CA ILE A 43 6.09 -5.33 -11.16
C ILE A 43 4.61 -4.99 -11.16
N VAL A 44 4.23 -3.75 -10.80
CA VAL A 44 2.84 -3.31 -10.79
C VAL A 44 2.26 -3.26 -12.20
N ALA A 45 3.03 -2.78 -13.18
CA ALA A 45 2.63 -2.74 -14.58
C ALA A 45 2.32 -4.14 -15.14
N GLN A 46 3.00 -5.18 -14.64
CA GLN A 46 2.85 -6.56 -15.08
C GLN A 46 1.85 -7.37 -14.23
N ALA A 47 1.44 -6.86 -13.07
CA ALA A 47 0.58 -7.60 -12.13
C ALA A 47 -0.82 -7.93 -12.69
N GLY A 48 -1.28 -7.22 -13.71
CA GLY A 48 -2.57 -7.45 -14.39
C GLY A 48 -2.51 -8.40 -15.59
N HIS A 49 -1.35 -8.96 -15.94
CA HIS A 49 -1.23 -9.91 -17.05
C HIS A 49 -1.92 -11.24 -16.75
N LEU A 50 -2.33 -11.92 -17.81
CA LEU A 50 -2.95 -13.25 -17.74
C LEU A 50 -2.04 -14.23 -16.98
N GLY A 51 -2.56 -14.80 -15.90
CA GLY A 51 -1.84 -15.77 -15.07
C GLY A 51 -0.71 -15.20 -14.20
N ALA A 52 -0.56 -13.88 -14.12
CA ALA A 52 0.44 -13.26 -13.26
C ALA A 52 0.14 -13.54 -11.78
N VAL A 53 1.19 -13.84 -10.99
CA VAL A 53 1.12 -13.95 -9.54
C VAL A 53 2.07 -12.91 -8.93
N THR A 54 1.53 -12.04 -8.10
CA THR A 54 2.31 -10.99 -7.45
C THR A 54 2.06 -11.04 -5.95
N ILE A 55 3.14 -11.11 -5.17
CA ILE A 55 3.09 -10.98 -3.71
C ILE A 55 3.47 -9.53 -3.39
N ALA A 56 2.62 -8.82 -2.66
CA ALA A 56 2.89 -7.44 -2.26
C ALA A 56 2.72 -7.26 -0.76
N THR A 57 3.67 -6.59 -0.11
CA THR A 57 3.39 -6.03 1.21
C THR A 57 2.40 -4.87 1.05
N ASN A 58 1.54 -4.68 2.03
CA ASN A 58 0.37 -3.82 1.94
C ASN A 58 0.62 -2.39 1.41
N MET A 59 1.78 -1.82 1.70
CA MET A 59 2.12 -0.44 1.30
C MET A 59 2.76 -0.35 -0.08
N ALA A 60 3.22 -1.47 -0.64
CA ALA A 60 3.88 -1.49 -1.94
C ALA A 60 2.87 -1.32 -3.08
N GLY A 61 3.23 -0.56 -4.11
CA GLY A 61 2.37 -0.24 -5.26
C GLY A 61 1.21 0.70 -4.94
N ARG A 62 1.24 1.43 -3.83
CA ARG A 62 0.20 2.41 -3.50
C ARG A 62 0.25 3.59 -4.46
N GLY A 63 -0.93 3.97 -4.98
CA GLY A 63 -1.05 5.10 -5.92
C GLY A 63 -0.91 4.70 -7.39
N THR A 64 -0.56 3.44 -7.69
CA THR A 64 -0.48 2.93 -9.05
C THR A 64 -1.64 1.97 -9.33
N ASP A 65 -2.30 2.14 -10.47
CA ASP A 65 -3.35 1.23 -10.91
C ASP A 65 -2.77 -0.02 -11.54
N ILE A 66 -3.39 -1.17 -11.22
CA ILE A 66 -3.11 -2.45 -11.88
C ILE A 66 -4.07 -2.54 -13.06
N MET A 67 -3.53 -2.40 -14.27
CA MET A 67 -4.30 -2.49 -15.51
C MET A 67 -4.42 -3.96 -15.93
N LEU A 68 -5.66 -4.42 -16.19
CA LEU A 68 -5.88 -5.77 -16.70
C LEU A 68 -5.23 -5.91 -18.10
N GLY A 69 -4.51 -7.01 -18.31
CA GLY A 69 -3.74 -7.25 -19.52
C GLY A 69 -2.35 -6.61 -19.53
N GLY A 70 -2.01 -5.75 -18.57
CA GLY A 70 -0.75 -5.05 -18.44
C GLY A 70 -0.80 -3.59 -18.89
N ASN A 71 0.31 -2.86 -18.67
CA ASN A 71 0.42 -1.44 -18.99
C ASN A 71 1.23 -1.24 -20.29
N ALA A 72 0.54 -0.96 -21.40
CA ALA A 72 1.15 -0.75 -22.72
C ALA A 72 2.11 0.46 -22.74
N GLU A 73 1.81 1.53 -21.99
CA GLU A 73 2.66 2.70 -21.88
C GLU A 73 4.01 2.35 -21.25
N TYR A 74 3.96 1.62 -20.14
CA TYR A 74 5.18 1.16 -19.47
C TYR A 74 6.02 0.25 -20.38
N MET A 75 5.36 -0.69 -21.10
CA MET A 75 6.04 -1.59 -22.03
C MET A 75 6.71 -0.82 -23.17
N ALA A 76 6.05 0.18 -23.75
CA ALA A 76 6.61 1.03 -24.78
C ALA A 76 7.83 1.82 -24.27
N LYS A 77 7.72 2.47 -23.11
CA LYS A 77 8.84 3.20 -22.50
C LYS A 77 10.03 2.29 -22.20
N ASN A 78 9.77 1.08 -21.71
CA ASN A 78 10.83 0.10 -21.43
C ASN A 78 11.52 -0.40 -22.71
N GLU A 79 10.79 -0.54 -23.81
CA GLU A 79 11.37 -0.86 -25.09
C GLU A 79 12.30 0.25 -25.59
N LEU A 80 11.90 1.51 -25.47
CA LEU A 80 12.76 2.66 -25.84
C LEU A 80 14.03 2.71 -25.00
N ARG A 81 13.95 2.39 -23.68
CA ARG A 81 15.15 2.25 -22.84
C ARG A 81 16.10 1.16 -23.34
N LYS A 82 15.56 0.01 -23.74
CA LYS A 82 16.36 -1.09 -24.30
C LYS A 82 17.01 -0.72 -25.63
N GLN A 83 16.41 0.18 -26.38
CA GLN A 83 16.96 0.75 -27.61
C GLN A 83 18.03 1.82 -27.36
N GLY A 84 18.25 2.21 -26.08
CA GLY A 84 19.32 3.12 -25.70
C GLY A 84 18.91 4.60 -25.64
N LEU A 85 17.61 4.92 -25.70
CA LEU A 85 17.14 6.30 -25.52
C LEU A 85 17.33 6.75 -24.06
N SER A 86 17.70 8.02 -23.89
CA SER A 86 17.83 8.63 -22.54
C SER A 86 16.47 8.77 -21.86
N ASP A 87 16.47 8.78 -20.52
CA ASP A 87 15.22 8.94 -19.75
C ASP A 87 14.55 10.29 -20.02
N GLU A 88 15.31 11.32 -20.37
CA GLU A 88 14.80 12.63 -20.78
C GLU A 88 14.02 12.55 -22.11
N LEU A 89 14.58 11.91 -23.13
CA LEU A 89 13.88 11.68 -24.40
C LEU A 89 12.65 10.79 -24.25
N ILE A 90 12.71 9.80 -23.36
CA ILE A 90 11.56 8.94 -23.04
C ILE A 90 10.45 9.74 -22.33
N ALA A 91 10.79 10.67 -21.45
CA ALA A 91 9.80 11.55 -20.84
C ALA A 91 9.14 12.47 -21.87
N GLU A 92 9.93 13.05 -22.78
CA GLU A 92 9.44 13.91 -23.88
C GLU A 92 8.67 13.14 -24.96
N SER A 93 8.92 11.84 -25.12
CA SER A 93 8.23 11.00 -26.12
C SER A 93 6.72 10.90 -25.87
N ASN A 94 6.27 11.08 -24.64
CA ASN A 94 4.85 11.07 -24.22
C ASN A 94 4.30 12.47 -23.92
N SER A 95 5.08 13.53 -24.14
CA SER A 95 4.69 14.92 -23.92
C SER A 95 3.87 15.44 -25.10
N PHE A 96 2.87 16.30 -24.79
CA PHE A 96 2.06 17.01 -25.80
C PHE A 96 2.62 18.39 -26.13
N ALA A 97 3.77 18.78 -25.56
CA ALA A 97 4.39 20.07 -25.87
C ALA A 97 4.80 20.15 -27.33
N GLU A 98 4.56 21.28 -27.98
CA GLU A 98 5.04 21.51 -29.34
C GLU A 98 6.58 21.58 -29.35
N THR A 99 7.22 20.90 -30.28
CA THR A 99 8.66 20.86 -30.44
C THR A 99 9.02 20.71 -31.91
N GLU A 100 10.11 21.33 -32.35
CA GLU A 100 10.71 21.17 -33.64
C GLU A 100 12.01 20.32 -33.60
N ASP A 101 12.36 19.83 -32.40
CA ASP A 101 13.55 19.02 -32.20
C ASP A 101 13.40 17.65 -32.89
N PRO A 102 14.26 17.34 -33.85
CA PRO A 102 14.15 16.09 -34.62
C PRO A 102 14.37 14.83 -33.78
N GLU A 103 15.16 14.90 -32.70
CA GLU A 103 15.38 13.77 -31.81
C GLU A 103 14.11 13.45 -30.99
N ILE A 104 13.43 14.48 -30.47
CA ILE A 104 12.17 14.33 -29.75
C ILE A 104 11.07 13.83 -30.68
N LEU A 105 11.00 14.34 -31.92
CA LEU A 105 10.02 13.88 -32.92
C LEU A 105 10.24 12.41 -33.29
N ALA A 106 11.49 11.97 -33.46
CA ALA A 106 11.83 10.58 -33.72
C ALA A 106 11.45 9.67 -32.50
N ALA A 107 11.74 10.12 -31.26
CA ALA A 107 11.37 9.41 -30.06
C ALA A 107 9.84 9.26 -29.92
N ARG A 108 9.06 10.30 -30.25
CA ARG A 108 7.59 10.27 -30.27
C ARG A 108 7.04 9.30 -31.30
N ALA A 109 7.62 9.26 -32.48
CA ALA A 109 7.23 8.31 -33.53
C ALA A 109 7.49 6.87 -33.08
N ALA A 110 8.68 6.58 -32.55
CA ALA A 110 9.05 5.27 -32.02
C ALA A 110 8.16 4.84 -30.85
N TYR A 111 7.88 5.77 -29.91
CA TYR A 111 6.96 5.52 -28.81
C TYR A 111 5.56 5.19 -29.30
N THR A 112 5.04 5.96 -30.24
CA THR A 112 3.68 5.77 -30.77
C THR A 112 3.53 4.42 -31.44
N GLU A 113 4.52 3.99 -32.20
CA GLU A 113 4.53 2.69 -32.85
C GLU A 113 4.59 1.54 -31.83
N ALA A 114 5.53 1.62 -30.87
CA ALA A 114 5.64 0.64 -29.80
C ALA A 114 4.34 0.57 -28.94
N TYR A 115 3.80 1.74 -28.57
CA TYR A 115 2.56 1.82 -27.80
C TYR A 115 1.37 1.17 -28.52
N LYS A 116 1.17 1.47 -29.81
CA LYS A 116 0.09 0.86 -30.61
C LYS A 116 0.21 -0.65 -30.65
N ARG A 117 1.40 -1.18 -30.85
CA ARG A 117 1.67 -2.62 -30.88
C ARG A 117 1.35 -3.27 -29.54
N PHE A 118 1.88 -2.73 -28.44
CA PHE A 118 1.62 -3.26 -27.11
C PHE A 118 0.15 -3.09 -26.69
N LYS A 119 -0.49 -1.99 -27.10
CA LYS A 119 -1.89 -1.76 -26.79
C LYS A 119 -2.82 -2.83 -27.35
N VAL A 120 -2.58 -3.26 -28.60
CA VAL A 120 -3.35 -4.35 -29.21
C VAL A 120 -3.17 -5.67 -28.45
N GLU A 121 -1.98 -5.94 -27.98
CA GLU A 121 -1.69 -7.15 -27.20
C GLU A 121 -2.31 -7.10 -25.81
N THR A 122 -2.10 -6.00 -25.09
CA THR A 122 -2.65 -5.81 -23.73
C THR A 122 -4.18 -5.79 -23.73
N ASP A 123 -4.84 -5.20 -24.75
CA ASP A 123 -6.29 -5.21 -24.87
C ASP A 123 -6.86 -6.62 -25.07
N LYS A 124 -6.20 -7.45 -25.88
CA LYS A 124 -6.57 -8.87 -26.01
C LYS A 124 -6.42 -9.63 -24.70
N GLN A 125 -5.31 -9.44 -24.01
CA GLN A 125 -5.09 -10.06 -22.71
C GLN A 125 -6.09 -9.56 -21.66
N ALA A 126 -6.39 -8.26 -21.66
CA ALA A 126 -7.38 -7.67 -20.76
C ALA A 126 -8.77 -8.33 -20.89
N GLU A 127 -9.20 -8.61 -22.14
CA GLU A 127 -10.46 -9.30 -22.39
C GLU A 127 -10.46 -10.73 -21.83
N LEU A 128 -9.36 -11.47 -22.02
CA LEU A 128 -9.23 -12.81 -21.44
C LEU A 128 -9.23 -12.79 -19.92
N VAL A 129 -8.56 -11.79 -19.32
CA VAL A 129 -8.54 -11.60 -17.86
C VAL A 129 -9.93 -11.23 -17.34
N ARG A 130 -10.70 -10.38 -18.04
CA ARG A 130 -12.10 -10.08 -17.66
C ARG A 130 -12.98 -11.34 -17.69
N GLN A 131 -12.84 -12.16 -18.72
CA GLN A 131 -13.57 -13.44 -18.85
C GLN A 131 -13.15 -14.43 -17.76
N ALA A 132 -11.90 -14.39 -17.30
CA ALA A 132 -11.42 -15.20 -16.19
C ALA A 132 -11.93 -14.73 -14.81
N GLY A 133 -12.52 -13.54 -14.72
CA GLY A 133 -13.05 -12.94 -13.50
C GLY A 133 -12.28 -11.72 -12.98
N GLY A 134 -11.36 -11.15 -13.79
CA GLY A 134 -10.56 -9.98 -13.44
C GLY A 134 -9.46 -10.28 -12.42
N LEU A 135 -8.98 -9.24 -11.71
CA LEU A 135 -7.93 -9.38 -10.72
C LEU A 135 -8.45 -10.05 -9.44
N PHE A 136 -7.80 -11.12 -9.02
CA PHE A 136 -8.08 -11.81 -7.77
C PHE A 136 -7.15 -11.36 -6.65
N ILE A 137 -7.71 -10.83 -5.57
CA ILE A 137 -6.96 -10.39 -4.39
C ILE A 137 -7.03 -11.45 -3.29
N ILE A 138 -5.88 -11.86 -2.80
CA ILE A 138 -5.76 -12.74 -1.63
C ILE A 138 -5.13 -11.95 -0.49
N GLY A 139 -5.82 -11.78 0.63
CA GLY A 139 -5.23 -11.32 1.89
C GLY A 139 -4.86 -12.51 2.75
N THR A 140 -3.63 -12.56 3.24
CA THR A 140 -3.16 -13.66 4.11
C THR A 140 -3.53 -13.45 5.57
N GLU A 141 -3.88 -12.22 5.94
CA GLU A 141 -4.26 -11.81 7.30
C GLU A 141 -5.07 -10.52 7.26
N ARG A 142 -5.66 -10.15 8.40
CA ARG A 142 -6.24 -8.80 8.58
C ARG A 142 -5.19 -7.83 9.10
N HIS A 143 -5.25 -6.61 8.58
CA HIS A 143 -4.46 -5.50 9.11
C HIS A 143 -5.12 -4.93 10.38
N GLU A 144 -4.35 -4.17 11.15
CA GLU A 144 -4.82 -3.47 12.34
C GLU A 144 -5.93 -2.44 12.04
N SER A 145 -6.08 -2.01 10.79
CA SER A 145 -7.11 -1.08 10.36
C SER A 145 -7.90 -1.64 9.18
N ARG A 146 -9.23 -1.62 9.31
CA ARG A 146 -10.15 -1.99 8.23
C ARG A 146 -9.95 -1.14 6.97
N ARG A 147 -9.51 0.11 7.13
CA ARG A 147 -9.17 0.99 6.00
C ARG A 147 -8.08 0.40 5.12
N ILE A 148 -7.07 -0.23 5.72
CA ILE A 148 -5.97 -0.84 5.00
C ILE A 148 -6.45 -2.09 4.24
N ASP A 149 -7.26 -2.93 4.85
CA ASP A 149 -7.90 -4.07 4.18
C ASP A 149 -8.74 -3.63 2.97
N ASN A 150 -9.50 -2.54 3.13
CA ASN A 150 -10.30 -2.00 2.05
C ASN A 150 -9.43 -1.39 0.93
N GLN A 151 -8.27 -0.83 1.23
CA GLN A 151 -7.31 -0.38 0.22
C GLN A 151 -6.74 -1.56 -0.59
N LEU A 152 -6.49 -2.69 0.07
CA LEU A 152 -6.08 -3.91 -0.63
C LEU A 152 -7.21 -4.43 -1.52
N ARG A 153 -8.43 -4.59 -0.99
CA ARG A 153 -9.61 -5.00 -1.76
C ARG A 153 -9.88 -4.08 -2.94
N GLY A 154 -9.75 -2.78 -2.75
CA GLY A 154 -9.98 -1.75 -3.77
C GLY A 154 -8.94 -1.71 -4.89
N ARG A 155 -7.98 -2.62 -4.92
CA ARG A 155 -7.10 -2.83 -6.08
C ARG A 155 -7.77 -3.67 -7.16
N SER A 156 -8.79 -4.45 -6.82
CA SER A 156 -9.64 -5.22 -7.73
C SER A 156 -10.92 -4.45 -8.06
N GLY A 157 -11.55 -4.74 -9.19
CA GLY A 157 -12.83 -4.15 -9.59
C GLY A 157 -12.73 -2.66 -9.96
N ARG A 158 -11.57 -2.17 -10.38
CA ARG A 158 -11.39 -0.78 -10.80
C ARG A 158 -11.94 -0.54 -12.20
N GLN A 159 -12.37 0.70 -12.47
CA GLN A 159 -12.88 1.15 -13.77
C GLN A 159 -14.06 0.31 -14.30
N GLY A 160 -14.79 -0.37 -13.40
CA GLY A 160 -15.92 -1.23 -13.79
C GLY A 160 -15.51 -2.65 -14.21
N ASP A 161 -14.24 -3.00 -14.13
CA ASP A 161 -13.75 -4.36 -14.39
C ASP A 161 -14.24 -5.35 -13.34
N PRO A 162 -14.45 -6.62 -13.68
CA PRO A 162 -14.74 -7.66 -12.71
C PRO A 162 -13.53 -7.87 -11.77
N GLY A 163 -13.77 -8.43 -10.59
CA GLY A 163 -12.73 -8.78 -9.67
C GLY A 163 -13.24 -9.53 -8.45
N GLU A 164 -12.36 -10.27 -7.80
CA GLU A 164 -12.68 -11.05 -6.61
C GLU A 164 -11.67 -10.76 -5.50
N THR A 165 -12.15 -10.78 -4.25
CA THR A 165 -11.28 -10.60 -3.09
C THR A 165 -11.58 -11.63 -2.04
N ARG A 166 -10.55 -12.29 -1.49
CA ARG A 166 -10.68 -13.29 -0.44
C ARG A 166 -9.60 -13.11 0.61
N PHE A 167 -9.98 -13.23 1.88
CA PHE A 167 -9.04 -13.26 2.99
C PHE A 167 -8.99 -14.66 3.59
N TYR A 168 -7.78 -15.16 3.78
CA TYR A 168 -7.50 -16.39 4.51
C TYR A 168 -6.93 -16.00 5.86
N LEU A 169 -7.58 -16.38 6.94
CA LEU A 169 -7.28 -15.96 8.30
C LEU A 169 -7.03 -17.17 9.17
N SER A 170 -6.10 -17.04 10.11
CA SER A 170 -5.87 -18.03 11.16
C SER A 170 -6.35 -17.46 12.51
N MET A 171 -6.82 -18.34 13.38
CA MET A 171 -7.07 -17.98 14.77
C MET A 171 -5.79 -17.65 15.53
N GLN A 172 -4.64 -18.05 14.99
CA GLN A 172 -3.31 -17.73 15.51
C GLN A 172 -2.79 -16.37 15.03
N ASP A 173 -3.47 -15.70 14.09
CA ASP A 173 -3.11 -14.34 13.66
C ASP A 173 -3.14 -13.38 14.85
N ASP A 174 -2.20 -12.43 14.90
CA ASP A 174 -2.02 -11.51 16.04
C ASP A 174 -3.30 -10.78 16.44
N ILE A 175 -4.12 -10.36 15.48
CA ILE A 175 -5.41 -9.73 15.76
C ILE A 175 -6.34 -10.67 16.51
N MET A 176 -6.41 -11.91 16.11
CA MET A 176 -7.30 -12.90 16.76
C MET A 176 -6.74 -13.33 18.11
N ARG A 177 -5.44 -13.51 18.23
CA ARG A 177 -4.76 -13.88 19.48
C ARG A 177 -4.88 -12.80 20.57
N LEU A 178 -4.74 -11.50 20.20
CA LEU A 178 -4.71 -10.39 21.16
C LEU A 178 -6.09 -9.80 21.44
N PHE A 179 -7.01 -9.86 20.49
CA PHE A 179 -8.31 -9.18 20.56
C PHE A 179 -9.48 -10.09 20.19
N GLY A 180 -9.21 -11.33 19.84
CA GLY A 180 -10.24 -12.36 19.62
C GLY A 180 -10.96 -12.68 20.92
N SER A 181 -12.25 -13.00 20.84
CA SER A 181 -13.05 -13.37 22.01
C SER A 181 -12.70 -14.79 22.46
N GLU A 182 -12.35 -14.97 23.75
CA GLU A 182 -12.19 -16.30 24.38
C GLU A 182 -13.40 -17.21 24.15
N ARG A 183 -14.59 -16.59 24.03
CA ARG A 183 -15.83 -17.35 23.74
C ARG A 183 -15.78 -18.07 22.41
N ILE A 184 -15.11 -17.53 21.40
CA ILE A 184 -14.98 -18.15 20.09
C ILE A 184 -13.99 -19.29 20.16
N MET A 185 -12.87 -19.11 20.84
CA MET A 185 -11.89 -20.17 21.04
C MET A 185 -12.52 -21.35 21.80
N ASN A 186 -13.21 -21.08 22.89
CA ASN A 186 -13.93 -22.10 23.67
C ASN A 186 -15.06 -22.79 22.86
N MET A 187 -15.75 -22.03 22.01
CA MET A 187 -16.78 -22.61 21.14
C MET A 187 -16.17 -23.56 20.09
N MET A 188 -15.01 -23.22 19.53
CA MET A 188 -14.31 -24.06 18.56
C MET A 188 -13.77 -25.33 19.20
N GLU A 189 -13.19 -25.24 20.40
CA GLU A 189 -12.78 -26.40 21.18
C GLU A 189 -13.97 -27.31 21.51
N THR A 190 -15.12 -26.72 21.90
CA THR A 190 -16.34 -27.47 22.21
C THR A 190 -16.93 -28.15 20.97
N LEU A 191 -16.79 -27.58 19.80
CA LEU A 191 -17.24 -28.15 18.53
C LEU A 191 -16.27 -29.20 17.97
N GLY A 192 -15.11 -29.40 18.60
CA GLY A 192 -14.10 -30.36 18.15
C GLY A 192 -13.56 -30.02 16.74
N ILE A 193 -13.51 -28.75 16.37
CA ILE A 193 -13.00 -28.32 15.08
C ILE A 193 -11.48 -28.43 15.12
N ASP A 194 -10.93 -29.29 14.26
CA ASP A 194 -9.49 -29.51 14.14
C ASP A 194 -8.79 -28.26 13.56
N GLU A 195 -7.52 -28.01 13.93
CA GLU A 195 -6.76 -26.83 13.53
C GLU A 195 -6.69 -26.62 12.00
N ASP A 196 -6.74 -27.71 11.24
CA ASP A 196 -6.68 -27.70 9.78
C ASP A 196 -8.06 -27.61 9.09
N THR A 197 -9.16 -27.53 9.86
CA THR A 197 -10.50 -27.51 9.28
C THR A 197 -10.88 -26.09 8.82
N PRO A 198 -11.16 -25.86 7.53
CA PRO A 198 -11.59 -24.55 7.04
C PRO A 198 -12.98 -24.19 7.57
N ILE A 199 -13.08 -23.06 8.27
CA ILE A 199 -14.32 -22.56 8.86
C ILE A 199 -14.95 -21.52 7.95
N ASP A 200 -16.26 -21.60 7.71
CA ASP A 200 -16.96 -20.61 6.90
C ASP A 200 -16.96 -19.24 7.59
N ALA A 201 -16.50 -18.23 6.87
CA ALA A 201 -16.26 -16.87 7.35
C ALA A 201 -17.50 -16.17 7.97
N LYS A 202 -18.73 -16.63 7.68
CA LYS A 202 -19.95 -16.00 8.18
C LYS A 202 -20.06 -16.03 9.71
N ILE A 203 -19.64 -17.11 10.34
CA ILE A 203 -19.73 -17.31 11.79
C ILE A 203 -18.70 -16.39 12.51
N LEU A 204 -17.52 -16.25 11.92
CA LEU A 204 -16.40 -15.49 12.51
C LEU A 204 -16.34 -14.02 12.11
N SER A 205 -17.10 -13.59 11.09
CA SER A 205 -17.03 -12.22 10.56
C SER A 205 -17.27 -11.15 11.63
N GLY A 206 -18.25 -11.34 12.49
CA GLY A 206 -18.55 -10.39 13.57
C GLY A 206 -17.43 -10.29 14.62
N ALA A 207 -16.80 -11.43 14.93
CA ALA A 207 -15.69 -11.45 15.87
C ALA A 207 -14.45 -10.77 15.34
N ILE A 208 -14.11 -11.06 14.07
CA ILE A 208 -12.98 -10.42 13.38
C ILE A 208 -13.18 -8.91 13.30
N GLU A 209 -14.39 -8.46 12.95
CA GLU A 209 -14.72 -7.02 12.93
C GLU A 209 -14.61 -6.36 14.31
N ASN A 210 -15.07 -7.04 15.35
CA ASN A 210 -14.97 -6.52 16.72
C ASN A 210 -13.51 -6.47 17.21
N ALA A 211 -12.73 -7.51 16.92
CA ALA A 211 -11.29 -7.52 17.21
C ALA A 211 -10.59 -6.34 16.52
N GLN A 212 -10.84 -6.14 15.23
CA GLN A 212 -10.25 -5.04 14.46
C GLN A 212 -10.68 -3.66 14.99
N LYS A 213 -11.96 -3.47 15.38
CA LYS A 213 -12.43 -2.24 16.03
C LYS A 213 -11.73 -1.98 17.36
N SER A 214 -11.46 -3.03 18.15
CA SER A 214 -10.75 -2.91 19.41
C SER A 214 -9.31 -2.43 19.21
N VAL A 215 -8.60 -2.98 18.21
CA VAL A 215 -7.26 -2.51 17.82
C VAL A 215 -7.30 -1.05 17.37
N GLU A 216 -8.22 -0.70 16.46
CA GLU A 216 -8.38 0.67 15.96
C GLU A 216 -8.66 1.66 17.11
N SER A 217 -9.53 1.31 18.04
CA SER A 217 -9.86 2.14 19.20
C SER A 217 -8.65 2.35 20.12
N ARG A 218 -7.90 1.29 20.41
CA ARG A 218 -6.67 1.38 21.23
C ARG A 218 -5.62 2.27 20.56
N ASN A 219 -5.38 2.06 19.26
CA ASN A 219 -4.43 2.86 18.50
C ASN A 219 -4.87 4.34 18.38
N TYR A 220 -6.18 4.59 18.25
CA TYR A 220 -6.72 5.95 18.30
C TYR A 220 -6.47 6.61 19.65
N GLN A 221 -6.78 5.92 20.76
CA GLN A 221 -6.57 6.46 22.10
C GLN A 221 -5.11 6.77 22.38
N SER A 222 -4.20 5.88 21.99
CA SER A 222 -2.76 6.10 22.12
C SER A 222 -2.30 7.35 21.35
N ARG A 223 -2.72 7.49 20.08
CA ARG A 223 -2.39 8.69 19.29
C ARG A 223 -2.99 9.97 19.89
N LYS A 224 -4.21 9.89 20.41
CA LYS A 224 -4.86 11.03 21.07
C LYS A 224 -4.06 11.48 22.29
N SER A 225 -3.64 10.56 23.15
CA SER A 225 -2.82 10.89 24.31
C SER A 225 -1.48 11.52 23.93
N VAL A 226 -0.82 11.01 22.87
CA VAL A 226 0.43 11.61 22.35
C VAL A 226 0.19 13.05 21.89
N LEU A 227 -0.91 13.32 21.17
CA LEU A 227 -1.25 14.68 20.74
C LEU A 227 -1.53 15.61 21.91
N GLU A 228 -2.24 15.14 22.94
CA GLU A 228 -2.51 15.93 24.15
C GLU A 228 -1.20 16.33 24.86
N TYR A 229 -0.20 15.43 24.94
CA TYR A 229 1.12 15.77 25.44
C TYR A 229 1.87 16.75 24.53
N ASP A 230 1.81 16.55 23.23
CA ASP A 230 2.50 17.44 22.27
C ASP A 230 1.91 18.86 22.29
N ASP A 231 0.61 19.01 22.49
CA ASP A 231 -0.05 20.31 22.65
C ASP A 231 0.51 21.09 23.84
N VAL A 232 0.71 20.45 24.99
CA VAL A 232 1.35 21.05 26.17
C VAL A 232 2.77 21.50 25.86
N MET A 233 3.55 20.63 25.21
CA MET A 233 4.94 20.95 24.80
C MET A 233 4.98 22.08 23.79
N ASN A 234 4.03 22.17 22.87
CA ASN A 234 3.94 23.22 21.88
C ASN A 234 3.60 24.58 22.51
N VAL A 235 2.74 24.61 23.51
CA VAL A 235 2.46 25.85 24.28
C VAL A 235 3.73 26.35 24.96
N GLN A 236 4.47 25.46 25.65
CA GLN A 236 5.74 25.81 26.28
C GLN A 236 6.78 26.31 25.25
N ARG A 237 6.90 25.61 24.13
CA ARG A 237 7.80 25.98 23.02
C ARG A 237 7.48 27.38 22.46
N LYS A 238 6.19 27.68 22.24
CA LYS A 238 5.75 28.99 21.76
C LYS A 238 6.14 30.10 22.72
N ILE A 239 5.91 29.92 24.03
CA ILE A 239 6.28 30.93 25.05
C ILE A 239 7.79 31.17 25.03
N ILE A 240 8.60 30.12 25.01
CA ILE A 240 10.07 30.27 24.99
C ILE A 240 10.53 30.94 23.69
N TYR A 241 9.95 30.58 22.54
CA TYR A 241 10.33 31.19 21.26
C TYR A 241 9.90 32.66 21.17
N GLU A 242 8.77 33.01 21.75
CA GLU A 242 8.31 34.40 21.82
C GLU A 242 9.22 35.23 22.71
N GLN A 243 9.60 34.75 23.89
CA GLN A 243 10.58 35.41 24.76
C GLN A 243 11.94 35.55 24.05
N ARG A 244 12.41 34.51 23.40
CA ARG A 244 13.65 34.55 22.61
C ARG A 244 13.58 35.58 21.50
N ARG A 245 12.46 35.69 20.82
CA ARG A 245 12.24 36.65 19.73
C ARG A 245 12.29 38.08 20.25
N GLN A 246 11.64 38.36 21.38
CA GLN A 246 11.69 39.68 22.03
C GLN A 246 13.15 40.11 22.35
N VAL A 247 13.98 39.19 22.81
CA VAL A 247 15.42 39.43 23.06
C VAL A 247 16.16 39.74 21.76
N LEU A 248 15.90 38.97 20.69
CA LEU A 248 16.58 39.16 19.40
C LEU A 248 16.17 40.42 18.67
N ASP A 249 14.89 40.81 18.80
CA ASP A 249 14.33 42.02 18.20
C ASP A 249 14.71 43.31 18.97
N GLY A 250 15.43 43.18 20.09
CA GLY A 250 15.96 44.31 20.88
C GLY A 250 14.90 45.04 21.71
N GLU A 251 13.79 44.37 22.08
CA GLU A 251 12.77 44.93 22.99
C GLU A 251 13.37 45.19 24.39
N ASP A 252 12.82 46.19 25.08
CA ASP A 252 13.21 46.51 26.45
C ASP A 252 12.74 45.39 27.41
N LEU A 253 13.69 44.57 27.82
CA LEU A 253 13.44 43.42 28.68
C LEU A 253 13.42 43.73 30.17
N GLN A 254 13.65 44.99 30.56
CA GLN A 254 13.76 45.38 31.99
C GLN A 254 12.53 44.96 32.81
N LYS A 255 11.32 45.18 32.27
CA LYS A 255 10.09 44.78 32.92
C LYS A 255 9.93 43.26 33.06
N ASN A 256 10.35 42.50 32.03
CA ASN A 256 10.29 41.05 32.05
C ASN A 256 11.27 40.48 33.07
N ILE A 257 12.48 41.00 33.13
CA ILE A 257 13.50 40.57 34.12
C ILE A 257 13.04 40.93 35.53
N GLN A 258 12.49 42.13 35.77
CA GLN A 258 11.95 42.49 37.07
C GLN A 258 10.78 41.60 37.51
N SER A 259 9.91 41.21 36.59
CA SER A 259 8.81 40.27 36.83
C SER A 259 9.33 38.89 37.21
N MET A 260 10.32 38.36 36.52
CA MET A 260 10.97 37.09 36.84
C MET A 260 11.65 37.14 38.21
N MET A 261 12.35 38.23 38.54
CA MET A 261 12.98 38.42 39.86
C MET A 261 11.95 38.45 40.98
N ARG A 262 10.84 39.17 40.81
CA ARG A 262 9.74 39.18 41.78
C ARG A 262 9.14 37.84 42.03
N PHE A 263 8.85 37.13 40.93
CA PHE A 263 8.31 35.76 41.02
C PHE A 263 9.24 34.81 41.80
N TYR A 264 10.56 34.95 41.67
CA TYR A 264 11.52 34.15 42.38
C TYR A 264 11.71 34.54 43.85
N VAL A 265 11.43 35.80 44.19
CA VAL A 265 11.51 36.28 45.59
C VAL A 265 10.23 35.97 46.38
N ASP A 266 9.09 35.91 45.68
CA ASP A 266 7.76 35.66 46.29
C ASP A 266 7.44 34.16 46.44
N THR A 267 8.31 33.27 45.91
CA THR A 267 8.19 31.81 46.02
C THR A 267 9.12 31.28 47.07
#